data_7e68b4083b33cefbf19922f1eae3ed82
#
_entry.id   7e68b4083b33cefbf19922f1eae3ed82
#
_cell.length_a   1.000
_cell.length_b   1.000
_cell.length_c   1.000
_cell.angle_alpha   90.00
_cell.angle_beta   90.00
_cell.angle_gamma   90.00
#
_symmetry.space_group_name_H-M   'P 1'
#
loop_
_entity.id
_entity.type
_entity.pdbx_description
1 polymer ?
#
loop_
_entity_poly.entity_id
_entity_poly.type
_entity_poly.pdbx_seq_one_letter_code
_entity_poly.pdbx_strand_id
1 'polypeptide(L)'
;MRLVSYARVSTVDQRDNTSLDDQKAKIESYAFAMGHEVVSHFKESLSGKRADNRPELQKAIAMLQSGEADGLIVAKLDRLGRNVRDILTLVDDVLKPSDKALILLDLNIDTSTPAGRMVLTMMAALAEMERSLIRERVERGRAVKHEAGGYAYGAPQFGQKAENKELVVDESEQAIIEVIRRHRRSGKSPQAIADFLNAGNYPTKRGGIWQHTTVRGIIKRLQIA
;
A
#
# COMPACT_ATOMS: atom_id res chain seq x y z
N MET A 1 10.03 -23.04 24.31
CA MET A 1 10.51 -22.46 23.03
C MET A 1 11.51 -21.35 23.33
N ARG A 2 12.50 -21.19 22.47
CA ARG A 2 13.41 -20.05 22.46
C ARG A 2 12.75 -18.92 21.66
N LEU A 3 12.52 -17.78 22.26
CA LEU A 3 11.82 -16.65 21.66
C LEU A 3 12.74 -15.46 21.44
N VAL A 4 12.56 -14.76 20.34
CA VAL A 4 13.08 -13.39 20.17
C VAL A 4 11.97 -12.42 20.43
N SER A 5 12.23 -11.34 21.18
CA SER A 5 11.26 -10.30 21.44
C SER A 5 11.51 -9.09 20.54
N TYR A 6 10.41 -8.48 20.08
CA TYR A 6 10.47 -7.21 19.38
C TYR A 6 9.58 -6.17 20.05
N ALA A 7 10.15 -5.01 20.33
CA ALA A 7 9.47 -3.88 20.92
C ALA A 7 9.73 -2.61 20.12
N ARG A 8 8.70 -1.78 19.93
CA ARG A 8 8.80 -0.53 19.17
C ARG A 8 8.14 0.62 19.91
N VAL A 9 8.78 1.80 19.87
CA VAL A 9 8.16 3.07 20.26
C VAL A 9 8.31 4.09 19.14
N SER A 10 7.30 4.97 18.99
CA SER A 10 7.44 6.19 18.21
C SER A 10 7.83 7.35 19.13
N THR A 11 8.42 8.41 18.59
CA THR A 11 8.71 9.64 19.35
C THR A 11 7.46 10.32 19.90
N VAL A 12 6.29 10.01 19.36
CA VAL A 12 4.98 10.50 19.84
C VAL A 12 4.47 9.66 21.01
N ASP A 13 4.68 8.34 20.97
CA ASP A 13 4.19 7.37 21.99
C ASP A 13 4.99 7.44 23.32
N GLN A 14 6.12 8.15 23.36
CA GLN A 14 6.81 8.41 24.62
C GLN A 14 5.96 9.21 25.64
N ARG A 15 4.84 9.78 25.17
CA ARG A 15 3.87 10.49 26.05
C ARG A 15 2.81 9.56 26.66
N ASP A 16 2.59 8.38 26.11
CA ASP A 16 1.53 7.45 26.53
C ASP A 16 2.04 6.23 27.31
N ASN A 17 2.97 6.43 28.26
CA ASN A 17 3.38 5.48 29.31
C ASN A 17 3.60 3.99 28.94
N THR A 18 3.75 3.64 27.66
CA THR A 18 4.16 2.27 27.30
C THR A 18 5.63 2.29 26.88
N SER A 19 6.51 2.39 27.85
CA SER A 19 7.94 2.38 27.63
C SER A 19 8.41 1.06 27.01
N LEU A 20 9.58 1.06 26.37
CA LEU A 20 10.22 -0.18 25.89
C LEU A 20 10.45 -1.17 27.05
N ASP A 21 10.66 -0.65 28.25
CA ASP A 21 10.90 -1.47 29.44
C ASP A 21 9.62 -2.12 29.94
N ASP A 22 8.45 -1.46 29.85
CA ASP A 22 7.15 -2.07 30.16
C ASP A 22 6.82 -3.19 29.18
N GLN A 23 7.08 -2.99 27.88
CA GLN A 23 6.88 -4.05 26.88
C GLN A 23 7.79 -5.24 27.18
N LYS A 24 9.07 -4.98 27.51
CA LYS A 24 10.02 -6.03 27.88
C LYS A 24 9.56 -6.79 29.12
N ALA A 25 9.19 -6.10 30.19
CA ALA A 25 8.73 -6.73 31.44
C ALA A 25 7.50 -7.63 31.22
N LYS A 26 6.53 -7.19 30.40
CA LYS A 26 5.36 -8.01 30.04
C LYS A 26 5.75 -9.27 29.27
N ILE A 27 6.66 -9.14 28.32
CA ILE A 27 7.16 -10.26 27.51
C ILE A 27 7.90 -11.28 28.39
N GLU A 28 8.80 -10.81 29.26
CA GLU A 28 9.54 -11.67 30.17
C GLU A 28 8.63 -12.40 31.18
N SER A 29 7.65 -11.69 31.75
CA SER A 29 6.66 -12.29 32.66
C SER A 29 5.84 -13.39 31.98
N TYR A 30 5.39 -13.13 30.74
CA TYR A 30 4.65 -14.14 29.95
C TYR A 30 5.55 -15.35 29.61
N ALA A 31 6.75 -15.09 29.12
CA ALA A 31 7.69 -16.14 28.74
C ALA A 31 8.01 -17.03 29.94
N PHE A 32 8.29 -16.45 31.11
CA PHE A 32 8.50 -17.18 32.35
C PHE A 32 7.31 -18.03 32.73
N ALA A 33 6.09 -17.47 32.74
CA ALA A 33 4.87 -18.19 33.09
C ALA A 33 4.57 -19.38 32.17
N MET A 34 4.93 -19.26 30.87
CA MET A 34 4.68 -20.29 29.86
C MET A 34 5.89 -21.24 29.66
N GLY A 35 6.96 -21.10 30.44
CA GLY A 35 8.15 -21.95 30.33
C GLY A 35 8.93 -21.71 29.03
N HIS A 36 8.92 -20.49 28.51
CA HIS A 36 9.69 -20.07 27.36
C HIS A 36 10.94 -19.31 27.77
N GLU A 37 11.94 -19.30 26.91
CA GLU A 37 13.19 -18.56 27.09
C GLU A 37 13.24 -17.41 26.08
N VAL A 38 13.47 -16.18 26.53
CA VAL A 38 13.72 -15.03 25.62
C VAL A 38 15.22 -14.91 25.40
N VAL A 39 15.67 -15.36 24.22
CA VAL A 39 17.10 -15.41 23.87
C VAL A 39 17.66 -14.07 23.41
N SER A 40 16.80 -13.18 22.90
CA SER A 40 17.21 -11.84 22.47
C SER A 40 16.07 -10.83 22.50
N HIS A 41 16.39 -9.55 22.77
CA HIS A 41 15.46 -8.43 22.77
C HIS A 41 15.84 -7.42 21.71
N PHE A 42 14.98 -7.20 20.72
CA PHE A 42 15.15 -6.19 19.68
C PHE A 42 14.28 -4.98 19.98
N LYS A 43 14.90 -3.82 20.12
CA LYS A 43 14.22 -2.57 20.48
C LYS A 43 14.36 -1.57 19.33
N GLU A 44 13.25 -1.08 18.80
CA GLU A 44 13.21 -0.12 17.70
C GLU A 44 12.65 1.23 18.17
N SER A 45 13.41 2.29 17.95
CA SER A 45 12.95 3.66 18.17
C SER A 45 12.87 4.37 16.81
N LEU A 46 11.66 4.67 16.34
CA LEU A 46 11.46 5.30 15.04
C LEU A 46 11.10 6.78 15.21
N SER A 47 11.94 7.66 14.65
CA SER A 47 11.68 9.08 14.53
C SER A 47 11.22 9.43 13.11
N GLY A 48 10.00 9.96 12.95
CA GLY A 48 9.53 10.64 11.76
C GLY A 48 9.45 9.82 10.46
N LYS A 49 9.95 10.38 9.36
CA LYS A 49 9.77 9.90 7.97
C LYS A 49 10.38 8.54 7.60
N ARG A 50 11.17 7.91 8.48
CA ARG A 50 11.83 6.61 8.22
C ARG A 50 11.11 5.40 8.83
N ALA A 51 9.82 5.49 9.02
CA ALA A 51 9.00 4.43 9.64
C ALA A 51 9.00 3.08 8.89
N ASP A 52 9.50 3.02 7.67
CA ASP A 52 9.53 1.80 6.85
C ASP A 52 10.85 1.01 6.99
N ASN A 53 11.91 1.63 7.49
CA ASN A 53 13.15 0.93 7.76
C ASN A 53 13.16 0.42 9.21
N ARG A 54 13.11 -0.91 9.39
CA ARG A 54 13.05 -1.60 10.69
C ARG A 54 14.24 -2.55 10.85
N PRO A 55 15.46 -2.02 11.05
CA PRO A 55 16.65 -2.85 11.11
C PRO A 55 16.62 -3.85 12.28
N GLU A 56 16.04 -3.49 13.41
CA GLU A 56 15.94 -4.41 14.54
C GLU A 56 14.94 -5.54 14.30
N LEU A 57 13.82 -5.29 13.61
CA LEU A 57 12.92 -6.34 13.18
C LEU A 57 13.61 -7.29 12.17
N GLN A 58 14.42 -6.77 11.25
CA GLN A 58 15.16 -7.60 10.30
C GLN A 58 16.18 -8.51 11.00
N LYS A 59 16.84 -8.03 12.06
CA LYS A 59 17.73 -8.86 12.89
C LYS A 59 16.94 -9.97 13.60
N ALA A 60 15.77 -9.66 14.16
CA ALA A 60 14.91 -10.67 14.78
C ALA A 60 14.50 -11.74 13.77
N ILE A 61 14.12 -11.34 12.56
CA ILE A 61 13.77 -12.26 11.46
C ILE A 61 14.98 -13.13 11.07
N ALA A 62 16.17 -12.55 10.98
CA ALA A 62 17.38 -13.31 10.66
C ALA A 62 17.68 -14.40 11.69
N MET A 63 17.51 -14.12 12.99
CA MET A 63 17.66 -15.13 14.06
C MET A 63 16.60 -16.25 13.97
N LEU A 64 15.39 -15.94 13.53
CA LEU A 64 14.36 -16.96 13.29
C LEU A 64 14.74 -17.87 12.10
N GLN A 65 15.19 -17.26 11.02
CA GLN A 65 15.59 -17.98 9.80
C GLN A 65 16.85 -18.81 9.99
N SER A 66 17.82 -18.38 10.81
CA SER A 66 19.02 -19.15 11.16
C SER A 66 18.72 -20.32 12.12
N GLY A 67 17.53 -20.40 12.70
CA GLY A 67 17.16 -21.42 13.66
C GLY A 67 17.65 -21.18 15.09
N GLU A 68 18.17 -20.00 15.37
CA GLU A 68 18.61 -19.60 16.71
C GLU A 68 17.43 -19.36 17.66
N ALA A 69 16.24 -19.07 17.11
CA ALA A 69 15.00 -18.91 17.84
C ALA A 69 13.84 -19.70 17.17
N ASP A 70 12.83 -20.03 17.97
CA ASP A 70 11.68 -20.85 17.58
C ASP A 70 10.42 -19.99 17.35
N GLY A 71 10.41 -18.74 17.82
CA GLY A 71 9.28 -17.84 17.64
C GLY A 71 9.59 -16.38 17.97
N LEU A 72 8.70 -15.51 17.46
CA LEU A 72 8.70 -14.06 17.70
C LEU A 72 7.61 -13.72 18.73
N ILE A 73 7.95 -12.98 19.78
CA ILE A 73 7.01 -12.50 20.77
C ILE A 73 6.95 -10.95 20.79
N VAL A 74 5.73 -10.41 20.80
CA VAL A 74 5.48 -8.97 20.79
C VAL A 74 4.38 -8.61 21.78
N ALA A 75 4.53 -7.53 22.50
CA ALA A 75 3.56 -7.11 23.51
C ALA A 75 2.24 -6.62 22.92
N LYS A 76 2.28 -5.97 21.75
CA LYS A 76 1.09 -5.44 21.06
C LYS A 76 1.23 -5.56 19.55
N LEU A 77 0.11 -5.86 18.89
CA LEU A 77 0.03 -6.02 17.45
C LEU A 77 0.52 -4.78 16.68
N ASP A 78 0.15 -3.59 17.13
CA ASP A 78 0.52 -2.30 16.51
C ASP A 78 2.04 -2.01 16.55
N ARG A 79 2.77 -2.70 17.40
CA ARG A 79 4.24 -2.64 17.45
C ARG A 79 4.87 -3.42 16.29
N LEU A 80 4.24 -4.51 15.86
CA LEU A 80 4.74 -5.36 14.77
C LEU A 80 4.35 -4.83 13.39
N GLY A 81 3.10 -4.37 13.22
CA GLY A 81 2.58 -3.88 11.94
C GLY A 81 1.67 -2.67 12.11
N ARG A 82 1.51 -1.87 11.04
CA ARG A 82 0.54 -0.76 10.99
C ARG A 82 -0.89 -1.26 10.84
N ASN A 83 -1.04 -2.45 10.31
CA ASN A 83 -2.32 -3.11 10.08
C ASN A 83 -2.14 -4.63 10.14
N VAL A 84 -3.24 -5.35 10.25
CA VAL A 84 -3.26 -6.82 10.32
C VAL A 84 -2.58 -7.46 9.11
N ARG A 85 -2.67 -6.84 7.92
CA ARG A 85 -2.06 -7.36 6.69
C ARG A 85 -0.54 -7.44 6.77
N ASP A 86 0.12 -6.41 7.31
CA ASP A 86 1.60 -6.41 7.43
C ASP A 86 2.05 -7.61 8.26
N ILE A 87 1.25 -7.96 9.29
CA ILE A 87 1.51 -9.10 10.16
C ILE A 87 1.25 -10.41 9.44
N LEU A 88 0.16 -10.50 8.66
CA LEU A 88 -0.13 -11.69 7.87
C LEU A 88 0.94 -11.95 6.82
N THR A 89 1.42 -10.90 6.15
CA THR A 89 2.55 -11.00 5.22
C THR A 89 3.80 -11.53 5.93
N LEU A 90 4.13 -11.00 7.11
CA LEU A 90 5.25 -11.51 7.90
C LEU A 90 5.06 -13.00 8.28
N VAL A 91 3.86 -13.37 8.68
CA VAL A 91 3.55 -14.77 9.03
C VAL A 91 3.64 -15.69 7.82
N ASP A 92 3.04 -15.30 6.69
CA ASP A 92 2.97 -16.14 5.49
C ASP A 92 4.32 -16.25 4.78
N ASP A 93 5.09 -15.14 4.69
CA ASP A 93 6.32 -15.08 3.93
C ASP A 93 7.55 -15.51 4.75
N VAL A 94 7.51 -15.36 6.08
CA VAL A 94 8.69 -15.58 6.94
C VAL A 94 8.47 -16.68 7.96
N LEU A 95 7.42 -16.58 8.78
CA LEU A 95 7.27 -17.47 9.93
C LEU A 95 6.80 -18.86 9.53
N LYS A 96 5.78 -18.98 8.70
CA LYS A 96 5.26 -20.30 8.24
C LYS A 96 6.31 -21.11 7.46
N PRO A 97 7.04 -20.53 6.46
CA PRO A 97 8.05 -21.29 5.72
C PRO A 97 9.20 -21.79 6.60
N SER A 98 9.46 -21.10 7.72
CA SER A 98 10.51 -21.45 8.68
C SER A 98 9.98 -22.25 9.87
N ASP A 99 8.68 -22.61 9.89
CA ASP A 99 7.99 -23.27 11.01
C ASP A 99 8.18 -22.52 12.36
N LYS A 100 8.04 -21.18 12.33
CA LYS A 100 8.25 -20.31 13.48
C LYS A 100 6.94 -19.78 14.05
N ALA A 101 6.85 -19.69 15.38
CA ALA A 101 5.68 -19.18 16.06
C ALA A 101 5.65 -17.65 16.12
N LEU A 102 4.43 -17.09 16.16
CA LEU A 102 4.16 -15.70 16.53
C LEU A 102 3.31 -15.67 17.80
N ILE A 103 3.76 -14.91 18.79
CA ILE A 103 3.03 -14.67 20.04
C ILE A 103 2.71 -13.18 20.16
N LEU A 104 1.42 -12.85 20.24
CA LEU A 104 0.91 -11.49 20.44
C LEU A 104 0.17 -11.42 21.77
N LEU A 105 0.75 -10.69 22.75
CA LEU A 105 0.25 -10.70 24.11
C LEU A 105 -1.08 -9.98 24.28
N ASP A 106 -1.28 -8.85 23.59
CA ASP A 106 -2.51 -8.06 23.68
C ASP A 106 -3.75 -8.77 23.13
N LEU A 107 -3.57 -9.72 22.22
CA LEU A 107 -4.65 -10.49 21.61
C LEU A 107 -4.72 -11.93 22.11
N ASN A 108 -3.84 -12.34 23.01
CA ASN A 108 -3.69 -13.73 23.47
C ASN A 108 -3.55 -14.72 22.30
N ILE A 109 -2.82 -14.33 21.25
CA ILE A 109 -2.56 -15.17 20.08
C ILE A 109 -1.20 -15.84 20.24
N ASP A 110 -1.19 -17.18 20.15
CA ASP A 110 0.01 -17.99 20.05
C ASP A 110 -0.17 -18.97 18.87
N THR A 111 0.53 -18.70 17.76
CA THR A 111 0.41 -19.51 16.54
C THR A 111 1.11 -20.87 16.63
N SER A 112 1.83 -21.18 17.68
CA SER A 112 2.27 -22.54 17.97
C SER A 112 1.09 -23.48 18.26
N THR A 113 -0.02 -22.92 18.77
CA THR A 113 -1.25 -23.64 19.06
C THR A 113 -2.22 -23.65 17.86
N PRO A 114 -3.03 -24.72 17.69
CA PRO A 114 -4.09 -24.73 16.68
C PRO A 114 -5.10 -23.60 16.85
N ALA A 115 -5.46 -23.26 18.08
CA ALA A 115 -6.40 -22.18 18.39
C ALA A 115 -5.86 -20.81 17.97
N GLY A 116 -4.60 -20.50 18.28
CA GLY A 116 -3.96 -19.25 17.87
C GLY A 116 -3.84 -19.12 16.35
N ARG A 117 -3.50 -20.20 15.65
CA ARG A 117 -3.51 -20.21 14.18
C ARG A 117 -4.91 -19.96 13.61
N MET A 118 -5.94 -20.56 14.21
CA MET A 118 -7.34 -20.34 13.80
C MET A 118 -7.73 -18.85 13.96
N VAL A 119 -7.45 -18.25 15.12
CA VAL A 119 -7.74 -16.83 15.39
C VAL A 119 -7.04 -15.93 14.39
N LEU A 120 -5.76 -16.16 14.11
CA LEU A 120 -5.02 -15.38 13.11
C LEU A 120 -5.64 -15.50 11.71
N THR A 121 -6.06 -16.72 11.31
CA THR A 121 -6.74 -16.96 10.03
C THR A 121 -8.08 -16.22 9.95
N MET A 122 -8.85 -16.22 11.03
CA MET A 122 -10.11 -15.45 11.10
C MET A 122 -9.86 -13.95 10.96
N MET A 123 -8.83 -13.40 11.61
CA MET A 123 -8.45 -12.00 11.46
C MET A 123 -8.04 -11.66 10.01
N ALA A 124 -7.34 -12.58 9.34
CA ALA A 124 -7.01 -12.47 7.93
C ALA A 124 -8.25 -12.34 7.05
N ALA A 125 -9.21 -13.26 7.25
CA ALA A 125 -10.47 -13.27 6.51
C ALA A 125 -11.30 -12.00 6.75
N LEU A 126 -11.37 -11.51 7.99
CA LEU A 126 -12.04 -10.24 8.32
C LEU A 126 -11.39 -9.04 7.66
N ALA A 127 -10.07 -8.95 7.65
CA ALA A 127 -9.34 -7.88 7.00
C ALA A 127 -9.55 -7.85 5.47
N GLU A 128 -9.65 -9.03 4.83
CA GLU A 128 -9.95 -9.13 3.40
C GLU A 128 -11.40 -8.78 3.09
N MET A 129 -12.34 -9.21 3.94
CA MET A 129 -13.76 -8.85 3.81
C MET A 129 -13.95 -7.32 3.93
N GLU A 130 -13.35 -6.68 4.94
CA GLU A 130 -13.42 -5.23 5.11
C GLU A 130 -12.93 -4.50 3.88
N ARG A 131 -11.80 -4.93 3.31
CA ARG A 131 -11.25 -4.37 2.08
C ARG A 131 -12.20 -4.53 0.89
N SER A 132 -12.81 -5.71 0.75
CA SER A 132 -13.78 -5.98 -0.30
C SER A 132 -14.98 -5.05 -0.21
N LEU A 133 -15.51 -4.86 1.01
CA LEU A 133 -16.62 -3.93 1.26
C LEU A 133 -16.26 -2.46 0.96
N ILE A 134 -15.04 -2.02 1.31
CA ILE A 134 -14.56 -0.68 0.96
C ILE A 134 -14.47 -0.52 -0.55
N ARG A 135 -13.92 -1.50 -1.27
CA ARG A 135 -13.81 -1.50 -2.74
C ARG A 135 -15.20 -1.42 -3.38
N GLU A 136 -16.11 -2.28 -2.96
CA GLU A 136 -17.49 -2.28 -3.48
C GLU A 136 -18.19 -0.93 -3.24
N ARG A 137 -18.03 -0.34 -2.05
CA ARG A 137 -18.60 1.00 -1.74
C ARG A 137 -18.04 2.07 -2.65
N VAL A 138 -16.72 2.06 -2.89
CA VAL A 138 -16.06 3.02 -3.80
C VAL A 138 -16.53 2.83 -5.24
N GLU A 139 -16.63 1.59 -5.72
CA GLU A 139 -17.09 1.28 -7.08
C GLU A 139 -18.56 1.67 -7.26
N ARG A 140 -19.43 1.37 -6.30
CA ARG A 140 -20.84 1.79 -6.31
C ARG A 140 -20.97 3.31 -6.30
N GLY A 141 -20.20 4.02 -5.47
CA GLY A 141 -20.20 5.49 -5.45
C GLY A 141 -19.71 6.10 -6.78
N ARG A 142 -18.76 5.46 -7.45
CA ARG A 142 -18.31 5.86 -8.79
C ARG A 142 -19.36 5.61 -9.86
N ALA A 143 -20.05 4.46 -9.81
CA ALA A 143 -21.13 4.14 -10.75
C ALA A 143 -22.28 5.15 -10.66
N VAL A 144 -22.77 5.41 -9.45
CA VAL A 144 -23.82 6.42 -9.21
C VAL A 144 -23.43 7.81 -9.73
N LYS A 145 -22.18 8.23 -9.49
CA LYS A 145 -21.68 9.50 -9.99
C LYS A 145 -21.60 9.55 -11.52
N HIS A 146 -21.20 8.44 -12.15
CA HIS A 146 -21.15 8.33 -13.59
C HIS A 146 -22.55 8.39 -14.22
N GLU A 147 -23.53 7.69 -13.64
CA GLU A 147 -24.94 7.73 -14.06
C GLU A 147 -25.56 9.13 -13.94
N ALA A 148 -25.14 9.89 -12.92
CA ALA A 148 -25.55 11.29 -12.74
C ALA A 148 -24.81 12.28 -13.68
N GLY A 149 -24.02 11.78 -14.65
CA GLY A 149 -23.25 12.62 -15.59
C GLY A 149 -21.99 13.25 -15.02
N GLY A 150 -21.62 12.92 -13.78
CA GLY A 150 -20.41 13.45 -13.13
C GLY A 150 -19.13 12.68 -13.48
N TYR A 151 -18.00 13.34 -13.32
CA TYR A 151 -16.69 12.72 -13.52
C TYR A 151 -16.35 11.73 -12.38
N ALA A 152 -16.27 10.44 -12.70
CA ALA A 152 -16.11 9.37 -11.74
C ALA A 152 -14.81 8.55 -11.87
N TYR A 153 -14.13 8.59 -13.02
CA TYR A 153 -13.04 7.66 -13.34
C TYR A 153 -11.81 8.31 -14.00
N GLY A 154 -10.64 7.94 -13.50
CA GLY A 154 -9.35 8.15 -14.16
C GLY A 154 -8.89 9.61 -14.22
N ALA A 155 -7.98 9.92 -15.15
CA ALA A 155 -7.61 11.27 -15.49
C ALA A 155 -8.50 11.83 -16.61
N PRO A 156 -8.85 13.14 -16.61
CA PRO A 156 -9.60 13.74 -17.70
C PRO A 156 -8.94 13.44 -19.05
N GLN A 157 -9.76 13.16 -20.03
CA GLN A 157 -9.26 12.93 -21.39
C GLN A 157 -8.67 14.23 -21.99
N PHE A 158 -7.77 14.10 -22.95
CA PHE A 158 -7.22 15.27 -23.65
C PHE A 158 -8.35 16.07 -24.30
N GLY A 159 -8.38 17.36 -24.06
CA GLY A 159 -9.47 18.29 -24.42
C GLY A 159 -10.46 18.58 -23.31
N GLN A 160 -10.30 17.97 -22.13
CA GLN A 160 -11.15 18.19 -20.96
C GLN A 160 -10.30 18.31 -19.70
N LYS A 161 -10.71 19.12 -18.74
CA LYS A 161 -10.13 19.20 -17.39
C LYS A 161 -11.20 18.92 -16.32
N ALA A 162 -10.76 18.53 -15.14
CA ALA A 162 -11.66 18.40 -13.99
C ALA A 162 -11.67 19.73 -13.22
N GLU A 163 -12.81 20.34 -13.07
CA GLU A 163 -13.02 21.54 -12.29
C GLU A 163 -14.28 21.36 -11.44
N ASN A 164 -14.21 21.65 -10.15
CA ASN A 164 -15.32 21.44 -9.20
C ASN A 164 -15.93 20.02 -9.24
N LYS A 165 -15.10 18.99 -9.47
CA LYS A 165 -15.51 17.58 -9.60
C LYS A 165 -16.35 17.26 -10.85
N GLU A 166 -16.40 18.16 -11.81
CA GLU A 166 -17.06 17.97 -13.11
C GLU A 166 -16.03 18.02 -14.24
N LEU A 167 -16.37 17.43 -15.38
CA LEU A 167 -15.56 17.53 -16.59
C LEU A 167 -15.98 18.79 -17.36
N VAL A 168 -15.04 19.70 -17.48
CA VAL A 168 -15.22 20.90 -18.31
C VAL A 168 -14.27 20.87 -19.49
N VAL A 169 -14.59 21.60 -20.54
CA VAL A 169 -13.76 21.75 -21.72
C VAL A 169 -12.45 22.49 -21.35
N ASP A 170 -11.31 21.98 -21.83
CA ASP A 170 -10.04 22.65 -21.74
C ASP A 170 -9.73 23.32 -23.08
N GLU A 171 -9.91 24.64 -23.15
CA GLU A 171 -9.78 25.41 -24.38
C GLU A 171 -8.37 25.30 -25.00
N SER A 172 -7.34 25.25 -24.18
CA SER A 172 -5.96 25.11 -24.65
C SER A 172 -5.72 23.76 -25.32
N GLU A 173 -6.23 22.70 -24.75
CA GLU A 173 -6.15 21.36 -25.35
C GLU A 173 -7.09 21.20 -26.56
N GLN A 174 -8.24 21.88 -26.57
CA GLN A 174 -9.12 21.89 -27.73
C GLN A 174 -8.44 22.57 -28.95
N ALA A 175 -7.69 23.63 -28.75
CA ALA A 175 -6.92 24.24 -29.80
C ALA A 175 -5.91 23.25 -30.44
N ILE A 176 -5.27 22.41 -29.61
CA ILE A 176 -4.37 21.37 -30.09
C ILE A 176 -5.15 20.27 -30.83
N ILE A 177 -6.34 19.89 -30.37
CA ILE A 177 -7.22 18.94 -31.08
C ILE A 177 -7.56 19.48 -32.49
N GLU A 178 -7.82 20.76 -32.64
CA GLU A 178 -8.08 21.34 -33.96
C GLU A 178 -6.82 21.30 -34.88
N VAL A 179 -5.63 21.46 -34.32
CA VAL A 179 -4.39 21.24 -35.08
C VAL A 179 -4.28 19.79 -35.54
N ILE A 180 -4.52 18.82 -34.66
CA ILE A 180 -4.53 17.38 -34.98
C ILE A 180 -5.55 17.11 -36.10
N ARG A 181 -6.78 17.64 -35.98
CA ARG A 181 -7.86 17.48 -36.94
C ARG A 181 -7.48 18.00 -38.32
N ARG A 182 -6.92 19.23 -38.41
CA ARG A 182 -6.48 19.85 -39.66
C ARG A 182 -5.40 19.02 -40.33
N HIS A 183 -4.38 18.59 -39.60
CA HIS A 183 -3.31 17.78 -40.16
C HIS A 183 -3.79 16.38 -40.58
N ARG A 184 -4.72 15.81 -39.86
CA ARG A 184 -5.30 14.51 -40.23
C ARG A 184 -6.09 14.62 -41.54
N ARG A 185 -6.93 15.64 -41.70
CA ARG A 185 -7.66 15.94 -42.97
C ARG A 185 -6.73 16.19 -44.16
N SER A 186 -5.52 16.68 -43.93
CA SER A 186 -4.50 16.79 -44.96
C SER A 186 -3.73 15.51 -45.27
N GLY A 187 -4.20 14.36 -44.74
CA GLY A 187 -3.67 13.01 -45.01
C GLY A 187 -2.40 12.65 -44.20
N LYS A 188 -2.00 13.44 -43.20
CA LYS A 188 -0.81 13.12 -42.41
C LYS A 188 -1.06 11.89 -41.50
N SER A 189 0.01 11.08 -41.39
CA SER A 189 -0.01 9.93 -40.45
C SER A 189 0.03 10.41 -39.00
N PRO A 190 -0.45 9.59 -38.04
CA PRO A 190 -0.35 9.91 -36.61
C PRO A 190 1.11 10.18 -36.15
N GLN A 191 2.10 9.54 -36.77
CA GLN A 191 3.52 9.79 -36.49
C GLN A 191 3.92 11.21 -36.97
N ALA A 192 3.63 11.56 -38.18
CA ALA A 192 3.94 12.88 -38.71
C ALA A 192 3.24 14.02 -37.95
N ILE A 193 2.04 13.75 -37.40
CA ILE A 193 1.34 14.72 -36.54
C ILE A 193 2.05 14.83 -35.18
N ALA A 194 2.47 13.72 -34.56
CA ALA A 194 3.21 13.75 -33.32
C ALA A 194 4.54 14.51 -33.45
N ASP A 195 5.28 14.27 -34.53
CA ASP A 195 6.54 14.96 -34.83
C ASP A 195 6.32 16.47 -35.00
N PHE A 196 5.26 16.87 -35.72
CA PHE A 196 4.88 18.27 -35.86
C PHE A 196 4.54 18.91 -34.50
N LEU A 197 3.78 18.27 -33.67
CA LEU A 197 3.41 18.79 -32.34
C LEU A 197 4.64 18.94 -31.43
N ASN A 198 5.57 17.98 -31.49
CA ASN A 198 6.84 18.05 -30.74
C ASN A 198 7.75 19.19 -31.27
N ALA A 199 7.90 19.34 -32.58
CA ALA A 199 8.67 20.40 -33.16
C ALA A 199 8.13 21.81 -32.84
N GLY A 200 6.80 21.91 -32.68
CA GLY A 200 6.13 23.14 -32.27
C GLY A 200 6.02 23.32 -30.75
N ASN A 201 6.63 22.46 -29.93
CA ASN A 201 6.55 22.47 -28.46
C ASN A 201 5.11 22.51 -27.91
N TYR A 202 4.16 21.86 -28.58
CA TYR A 202 2.80 21.79 -28.09
C TYR A 202 2.74 20.95 -26.80
N PRO A 203 2.10 21.46 -25.73
CA PRO A 203 2.04 20.74 -24.45
C PRO A 203 1.22 19.47 -24.55
N THR A 204 1.66 18.41 -23.86
CA THR A 204 0.85 17.22 -23.62
C THR A 204 0.14 17.33 -22.27
N LYS A 205 -0.88 16.53 -22.05
CA LYS A 205 -1.63 16.47 -20.77
C LYS A 205 -0.75 16.27 -19.53
N ARG A 206 0.39 15.59 -19.67
CA ARG A 206 1.28 15.20 -18.57
C ARG A 206 2.68 15.81 -18.67
N GLY A 207 2.89 16.79 -19.55
CA GLY A 207 4.18 17.46 -19.73
C GLY A 207 5.26 16.62 -20.44
N GLY A 208 4.89 15.47 -21.03
CA GLY A 208 5.82 14.64 -21.81
C GLY A 208 5.85 15.02 -23.30
N ILE A 209 6.41 14.12 -24.13
CA ILE A 209 6.45 14.26 -25.59
C ILE A 209 5.23 13.60 -26.24
N TRP A 210 4.82 14.11 -27.41
CA TRP A 210 3.78 13.51 -28.21
C TRP A 210 4.27 12.20 -28.84
N GLN A 211 3.50 11.13 -28.64
CA GLN A 211 3.74 9.85 -29.29
C GLN A 211 2.62 9.58 -30.31
N HIS A 212 2.95 8.84 -31.36
CA HIS A 212 1.97 8.46 -32.39
C HIS A 212 0.77 7.71 -31.80
N THR A 213 0.98 6.91 -30.76
CA THR A 213 -0.08 6.18 -30.05
C THR A 213 -1.07 7.11 -29.36
N THR A 214 -0.58 8.21 -28.77
CA THR A 214 -1.43 9.24 -28.14
C THR A 214 -2.26 9.97 -29.18
N VAL A 215 -1.63 10.40 -30.28
CA VAL A 215 -2.33 11.06 -31.41
C VAL A 215 -3.39 10.11 -32.02
N ARG A 216 -3.02 8.85 -32.26
CA ARG A 216 -3.94 7.84 -32.79
C ARG A 216 -5.14 7.63 -31.86
N GLY A 217 -4.90 7.61 -30.52
CA GLY A 217 -5.94 7.51 -29.51
C GLY A 217 -6.94 8.67 -29.58
N ILE A 218 -6.45 9.91 -29.72
CA ILE A 218 -7.28 11.12 -29.87
C ILE A 218 -8.10 11.06 -31.18
N ILE A 219 -7.46 10.72 -32.29
CA ILE A 219 -8.11 10.59 -33.60
C ILE A 219 -9.23 9.57 -33.54
N LYS A 220 -8.98 8.37 -32.99
CA LYS A 220 -9.98 7.30 -32.88
C LYS A 220 -11.16 7.71 -32.01
N ARG A 221 -10.90 8.30 -30.85
CA ARG A 221 -11.93 8.74 -29.89
C ARG A 221 -12.85 9.81 -30.48
N LEU A 222 -12.28 10.78 -31.17
CA LEU A 222 -13.01 11.92 -31.74
C LEU A 222 -13.49 11.65 -33.15
N GLN A 223 -13.33 10.43 -33.68
CA GLN A 223 -13.74 10.02 -35.03
C GLN A 223 -13.26 11.00 -36.12
N ILE A 224 -12.02 11.49 -35.97
CA ILE A 224 -11.43 12.42 -36.93
C ILE A 224 -11.05 11.64 -38.19
N ALA A 225 -11.75 11.93 -39.28
CA ALA A 225 -11.50 11.35 -40.59
C ALA A 225 -10.27 11.96 -41.28
#